data_852bd6554975ed311a052afedbef9e3c
#
_entry.id   852bd6554975ed311a052afedbef9e3c
#
_cell.length_a   1.000
_cell.length_b   1.000
_cell.length_c   1.000
_cell.angle_alpha   90.00
_cell.angle_beta   90.00
_cell.angle_gamma   90.00
#
_symmetry.space_group_name_H-M   'P 1'
#
loop_
_entity.id
_entity.type
_entity.pdbx_description
1 polymer ?
#
loop_
_entity_poly.entity_id
_entity_poly.type
_entity_poly.pdbx_seq_one_letter_code
_entity_poly.pdbx_strand_id
1 'polypeptide(L)'
;MDYDDLTALQNQVSQEPMPSYELKTSMCQLDTSNPERWIFRKSIIFKMMIIAAAIYAVMLITSWLMGAEILVGIMGGTLLVGSISMMLKDCSKQIFDFKKGCYVHWRLRRTASGVIKFGCDKCMLDDIAALQIIKKRNRNKDKIVYYTYELNIVEYDGTRINLTTYRNIDDLEYNACKLADGLGVPIWGWPEKDWENYGGARKGKLVALAFGLIFVCVGAAILWWITILPVKRYLASQSWVITPATIISSQFDSKMSRSSGNGGSTVYRANIIYEYWYENRMYRGNRYDVADSGGYSNAGVNEMRQAVQKYPYGKSTYCWVNRDNPNEAILERNLITQRFLTWAGFPVMFIFAGMSIIASGIGHPRRRTELKRECL
;
A
#
# COMPACT_ATOMS: atom_id res chain seq x y z
N MET A 1 9.74 -28.85 35.27
CA MET A 1 8.61 -28.32 36.04
C MET A 1 7.47 -29.30 35.89
N ASP A 2 6.88 -29.71 37.00
CA ASP A 2 5.81 -30.72 36.98
C ASP A 2 4.49 -30.06 36.51
N TYR A 3 3.52 -30.87 36.06
CA TYR A 3 2.23 -30.37 35.56
C TYR A 3 1.47 -29.52 36.62
N ASP A 4 1.61 -29.88 37.87
CA ASP A 4 1.01 -29.15 39.00
C ASP A 4 1.60 -27.74 39.19
N ASP A 5 2.91 -27.59 38.97
CA ASP A 5 3.61 -26.30 39.02
C ASP A 5 3.15 -25.37 37.89
N LEU A 6 2.95 -25.89 36.68
CA LEU A 6 2.44 -25.11 35.54
C LEU A 6 1.00 -24.63 35.77
N THR A 7 0.18 -25.50 36.39
CA THR A 7 -1.22 -25.16 36.74
C THR A 7 -1.26 -24.09 37.84
N ALA A 8 -0.38 -24.18 38.83
CA ALA A 8 -0.26 -23.16 39.87
C ALA A 8 0.19 -21.80 39.28
N LEU A 9 1.17 -21.80 38.37
CA LEU A 9 1.63 -20.60 37.65
C LEU A 9 0.51 -20.00 36.79
N GLN A 10 -0.28 -20.81 36.07
CA GLN A 10 -1.41 -20.36 35.27
C GLN A 10 -2.44 -19.59 36.09
N ASN A 11 -2.70 -20.04 37.32
CA ASN A 11 -3.65 -19.40 38.24
C ASN A 11 -3.11 -18.08 38.84
N GLN A 12 -1.80 -17.92 38.93
CA GLN A 12 -1.14 -16.72 39.44
C GLN A 12 -0.98 -15.63 38.36
N VAL A 13 -0.84 -16.03 37.10
CA VAL A 13 -0.65 -15.09 35.99
C VAL A 13 -1.97 -14.35 35.69
N SER A 14 -1.88 -13.05 35.59
CA SER A 14 -3.06 -12.22 35.30
C SER A 14 -3.72 -12.60 33.98
N GLN A 15 -5.05 -12.72 34.02
CA GLN A 15 -5.89 -12.97 32.86
C GLN A 15 -6.38 -11.64 32.19
N GLU A 16 -5.95 -10.49 32.70
CA GLU A 16 -6.32 -9.20 32.11
C GLU A 16 -5.43 -8.88 30.90
N PRO A 17 -6.04 -8.23 29.86
CA PRO A 17 -5.27 -7.76 28.72
C PRO A 17 -4.15 -6.81 29.14
N MET A 18 -2.98 -6.96 28.55
CA MET A 18 -1.87 -6.06 28.83
C MET A 18 -2.21 -4.64 28.36
N PRO A 19 -1.76 -3.59 29.09
CA PRO A 19 -1.90 -2.21 28.62
C PRO A 19 -1.06 -2.05 27.35
N SER A 20 -1.69 -2.24 26.20
CA SER A 20 -1.01 -2.07 24.91
C SER A 20 -1.09 -0.61 24.51
N TYR A 21 0.04 0.06 24.50
CA TYR A 21 0.18 1.40 23.94
C TYR A 21 0.08 1.44 22.42
N GLU A 22 0.05 0.28 21.74
CA GLU A 22 -0.06 0.18 20.30
C GLU A 22 -1.05 -0.92 19.92
N LEU A 23 -2.04 -0.56 19.10
CA LEU A 23 -2.85 -1.51 18.34
C LEU A 23 -1.94 -2.21 17.31
N LYS A 24 -1.26 -3.25 17.73
CA LYS A 24 -0.55 -4.15 16.83
C LYS A 24 -1.58 -5.08 16.15
N THR A 25 -2.34 -4.53 15.21
CA THR A 25 -3.22 -5.34 14.37
C THR A 25 -2.37 -6.18 13.44
N SER A 26 -2.53 -7.47 13.52
CA SER A 26 -1.72 -8.49 12.87
C SER A 26 -1.88 -8.52 11.35
N MET A 27 -0.99 -7.86 10.66
CA MET A 27 -0.58 -8.29 9.33
C MET A 27 0.75 -9.09 9.39
N CYS A 28 1.07 -9.64 10.56
CA CYS A 28 2.30 -10.39 10.79
C CYS A 28 2.02 -11.88 10.74
N GLN A 29 2.81 -12.60 9.96
CA GLN A 29 2.81 -14.06 9.87
C GLN A 29 4.12 -14.60 10.42
N LEU A 30 4.04 -15.72 11.12
CA LEU A 30 5.22 -16.43 11.59
C LEU A 30 5.88 -17.14 10.39
N ASP A 31 7.07 -16.69 10.05
CA ASP A 31 7.91 -17.32 9.03
C ASP A 31 8.84 -18.34 9.72
N THR A 32 8.61 -19.59 9.40
CA THR A 32 9.36 -20.76 9.92
C THR A 32 10.17 -21.43 8.82
N SER A 33 10.48 -20.75 7.72
CA SER A 33 11.25 -21.30 6.60
C SER A 33 12.66 -21.72 7.03
N ASN A 34 13.22 -21.04 8.04
CA ASN A 34 14.50 -21.42 8.64
C ASN A 34 14.21 -22.11 9.98
N PRO A 35 14.53 -23.42 10.16
CA PRO A 35 14.27 -24.15 11.40
C PRO A 35 15.03 -23.59 12.60
N GLU A 36 16.21 -22.99 12.39
CA GLU A 36 17.00 -22.40 13.47
C GLU A 36 16.52 -21.01 13.89
N ARG A 37 15.67 -20.34 13.08
CA ARG A 37 15.32 -18.95 13.32
C ARG A 37 13.93 -18.59 12.76
N TRP A 38 12.97 -18.45 13.63
CA TRP A 38 11.61 -18.04 13.26
C TRP A 38 11.41 -16.54 13.45
N ILE A 39 10.69 -15.91 12.53
CA ILE A 39 10.54 -14.46 12.51
C ILE A 39 9.08 -14.09 12.22
N PHE A 40 8.49 -13.21 13.03
CA PHE A 40 7.24 -12.56 12.66
C PHE A 40 7.51 -11.52 11.57
N ARG A 41 6.98 -11.77 10.38
CA ARG A 41 7.12 -10.88 9.21
C ARG A 41 5.78 -10.30 8.80
N LYS A 42 5.79 -9.03 8.41
CA LYS A 42 4.63 -8.43 7.74
C LYS A 42 4.44 -9.00 6.34
N SER A 43 3.18 -9.04 5.90
CA SER A 43 2.81 -9.49 4.56
C SER A 43 3.63 -8.78 3.48
N ILE A 44 4.05 -9.52 2.45
CA ILE A 44 4.78 -8.98 1.30
C ILE A 44 3.96 -7.90 0.59
N ILE A 45 2.63 -8.04 0.53
CA ILE A 45 1.71 -7.06 -0.07
C ILE A 45 1.81 -5.72 0.67
N PHE A 46 1.87 -5.75 2.00
CA PHE A 46 2.03 -4.54 2.82
C PHE A 46 3.36 -3.82 2.51
N LYS A 47 4.46 -4.57 2.36
CA LYS A 47 5.77 -4.00 2.01
C LYS A 47 5.75 -3.38 0.61
N MET A 48 5.17 -4.08 -0.36
CA MET A 48 5.03 -3.56 -1.73
C MET A 48 4.17 -2.29 -1.76
N MET A 49 3.11 -2.22 -0.96
CA MET A 49 2.28 -1.01 -0.86
C MET A 49 3.06 0.20 -0.34
N ILE A 50 3.91 0.01 0.69
CA ILE A 50 4.76 1.08 1.22
C ILE A 50 5.76 1.55 0.16
N ILE A 51 6.41 0.62 -0.55
CA ILE A 51 7.37 0.94 -1.62
C ILE A 51 6.67 1.71 -2.74
N ALA A 52 5.50 1.25 -3.18
CA ALA A 52 4.71 1.94 -4.20
C ALA A 52 4.32 3.36 -3.77
N ALA A 53 3.92 3.54 -2.51
CA ALA A 53 3.61 4.85 -1.94
C ALA A 53 4.84 5.77 -1.93
N ALA A 54 6.02 5.25 -1.56
CA ALA A 54 7.26 6.01 -1.56
C ALA A 54 7.67 6.43 -2.99
N ILE A 55 7.57 5.54 -3.97
CA ILE A 55 7.84 5.85 -5.38
C ILE A 55 6.89 6.94 -5.86
N TYR A 56 5.60 6.81 -5.58
CA TYR A 56 4.63 7.82 -5.98
C TYR A 56 4.88 9.17 -5.30
N ALA A 57 5.28 9.17 -4.03
CA ALA A 57 5.67 10.39 -3.33
C ALA A 57 6.83 11.12 -4.02
N VAL A 58 7.86 10.37 -4.48
CA VAL A 58 8.98 10.93 -5.25
C VAL A 58 8.49 11.51 -6.57
N MET A 59 7.58 10.82 -7.28
CA MET A 59 7.00 11.34 -8.52
C MET A 59 6.23 12.65 -8.30
N LEU A 60 5.48 12.78 -7.20
CA LEU A 60 4.77 14.02 -6.85
C LEU A 60 5.75 15.15 -6.53
N ILE A 61 6.82 14.86 -5.78
CA ILE A 61 7.84 15.86 -5.46
C ILE A 61 8.56 16.35 -6.73
N THR A 62 8.94 15.43 -7.63
CA THR A 62 9.54 15.81 -8.92
C THR A 62 8.59 16.62 -9.79
N SER A 63 7.31 16.27 -9.82
CA SER A 63 6.29 17.06 -10.52
C SER A 63 6.18 18.49 -9.96
N TRP A 64 6.24 18.64 -8.64
CA TRP A 64 6.26 19.95 -7.99
C TRP A 64 7.52 20.76 -8.36
N LEU A 65 8.70 20.14 -8.34
CA LEU A 65 9.96 20.79 -8.77
C LEU A 65 9.93 21.23 -10.23
N MET A 66 9.15 20.53 -11.09
CA MET A 66 8.90 20.93 -12.49
C MET A 66 7.84 22.04 -12.64
N GLY A 67 7.35 22.60 -11.53
CA GLY A 67 6.42 23.73 -11.50
C GLY A 67 4.95 23.38 -11.29
N ALA A 68 4.63 22.19 -10.77
CA ALA A 68 3.27 21.89 -10.33
C ALA A 68 2.89 22.73 -9.09
N GLU A 69 1.57 22.78 -8.82
CA GLU A 69 1.06 23.48 -7.65
C GLU A 69 1.71 23.00 -6.34
N ILE A 70 1.90 23.88 -5.38
CA ILE A 70 2.54 23.59 -4.10
C ILE A 70 1.83 22.48 -3.34
N LEU A 71 0.51 22.31 -3.53
CA LEU A 71 -0.27 21.21 -2.95
C LEU A 71 0.24 19.83 -3.38
N VAL A 72 0.69 19.69 -4.63
CA VAL A 72 1.28 18.43 -5.14
C VAL A 72 2.56 18.10 -4.39
N GLY A 73 3.41 19.09 -4.13
CA GLY A 73 4.63 18.93 -3.34
C GLY A 73 4.34 18.54 -1.88
N ILE A 74 3.36 19.19 -1.26
CA ILE A 74 2.92 18.86 0.10
C ILE A 74 2.39 17.42 0.17
N MET A 75 1.55 17.00 -0.78
CA MET A 75 1.05 15.62 -0.86
C MET A 75 2.19 14.61 -1.02
N GLY A 76 3.16 14.89 -1.90
CA GLY A 76 4.36 14.06 -2.06
C GLY A 76 5.16 13.96 -0.76
N GLY A 77 5.41 15.07 -0.09
CA GLY A 77 6.13 15.13 1.17
C GLY A 77 5.44 14.35 2.29
N THR A 78 4.13 14.50 2.46
CA THR A 78 3.36 13.79 3.49
C THR A 78 3.33 12.28 3.24
N LEU A 79 3.17 11.83 1.98
CA LEU A 79 3.23 10.43 1.60
C LEU A 79 4.62 9.83 1.84
N LEU A 80 5.68 10.58 1.54
CA LEU A 80 7.05 10.12 1.75
C LEU A 80 7.34 9.92 3.24
N VAL A 81 7.00 10.91 4.06
CA VAL A 81 7.15 10.83 5.52
C VAL A 81 6.34 9.68 6.10
N GLY A 82 5.09 9.50 5.64
CA GLY A 82 4.24 8.38 6.02
C GLY A 82 4.85 7.03 5.65
N SER A 83 5.37 6.89 4.45
CA SER A 83 6.02 5.66 3.96
C SER A 83 7.27 5.33 4.76
N ILE A 84 8.14 6.32 5.01
CA ILE A 84 9.35 6.18 5.84
C ILE A 84 8.96 5.78 7.26
N SER A 85 7.96 6.45 7.86
CA SER A 85 7.48 6.12 9.21
C SER A 85 6.97 4.67 9.30
N MET A 86 6.25 4.19 8.28
CA MET A 86 5.80 2.79 8.21
C MET A 86 6.96 1.82 8.04
N MET A 87 7.97 2.16 7.23
CA MET A 87 9.19 1.35 7.07
C MET A 87 9.97 1.26 8.39
N LEU A 88 10.13 2.37 9.11
CA LEU A 88 10.80 2.39 10.41
C LEU A 88 10.06 1.54 11.45
N LYS A 89 8.72 1.57 11.46
CA LYS A 89 7.91 0.70 12.31
C LYS A 89 8.06 -0.80 11.95
N ASP A 90 8.40 -1.12 10.71
CA ASP A 90 8.69 -2.49 10.28
C ASP A 90 10.06 -3.00 10.77
N CYS A 91 10.93 -2.12 11.24
CA CYS A 91 12.20 -2.49 11.86
C CYS A 91 12.03 -3.19 13.23
N SER A 92 10.82 -3.18 13.83
CA SER A 92 10.51 -3.97 15.01
C SER A 92 10.39 -5.46 14.65
N LYS A 93 11.52 -6.15 14.61
CA LYS A 93 11.55 -7.58 14.31
C LYS A 93 11.42 -8.38 15.61
N GLN A 94 10.56 -9.39 15.57
CA GLN A 94 10.43 -10.41 16.62
C GLN A 94 11.07 -11.69 16.08
N ILE A 95 12.08 -12.15 16.77
CA ILE A 95 12.94 -13.24 16.31
C ILE A 95 13.02 -14.28 17.43
N PHE A 96 12.66 -15.52 17.13
CA PHE A 96 12.96 -16.71 17.92
C PHE A 96 14.20 -17.35 17.32
N ASP A 97 15.32 -17.24 17.99
CA ASP A 97 16.61 -17.79 17.56
C ASP A 97 16.87 -19.07 18.36
N PHE A 98 16.50 -20.22 17.78
CA PHE A 98 16.64 -21.53 18.43
C PHE A 98 18.10 -21.92 18.59
N LYS A 99 19.00 -21.44 17.71
CA LYS A 99 20.44 -21.70 17.83
C LYS A 99 21.08 -20.99 19.02
N LYS A 100 20.57 -19.76 19.33
CA LYS A 100 21.05 -18.97 20.48
C LYS A 100 20.19 -19.19 21.71
N GLY A 101 19.11 -19.97 21.61
CA GLY A 101 18.19 -20.22 22.73
C GLY A 101 17.51 -18.96 23.23
N CYS A 102 17.22 -17.96 22.35
CA CYS A 102 16.63 -16.70 22.83
C CYS A 102 15.58 -16.11 21.87
N TYR A 103 14.56 -15.50 22.47
CA TYR A 103 13.64 -14.59 21.82
C TYR A 103 14.16 -13.15 21.91
N VAL A 104 14.07 -12.43 20.81
CA VAL A 104 14.53 -11.03 20.71
C VAL A 104 13.48 -10.20 20.01
N HIS A 105 13.05 -9.12 20.65
CA HIS A 105 12.13 -8.17 20.06
C HIS A 105 12.73 -6.76 20.04
N TRP A 106 13.13 -6.31 18.86
CA TRP A 106 13.58 -4.95 18.63
C TRP A 106 12.36 -4.03 18.43
N ARG A 107 12.24 -3.01 19.25
CA ARG A 107 11.16 -2.01 19.13
C ARG A 107 11.61 -0.60 19.41
N LEU A 108 10.95 0.35 18.77
CA LEU A 108 11.09 1.75 19.09
C LEU A 108 10.24 2.05 20.34
N ARG A 109 10.88 2.45 21.44
CA ARG A 109 10.19 2.88 22.66
C ARG A 109 10.28 4.40 22.77
N ARG A 110 9.16 5.04 23.09
CA ARG A 110 9.12 6.43 23.48
C ARG A 110 9.35 6.49 24.99
N THR A 111 10.42 7.18 25.41
CA THR A 111 10.68 7.40 26.83
C THR A 111 9.70 8.43 27.41
N ALA A 112 9.58 8.50 28.74
CA ALA A 112 8.76 9.50 29.41
C ALA A 112 9.15 10.94 29.02
N SER A 113 10.41 11.17 28.67
CA SER A 113 10.94 12.45 28.15
C SER A 113 10.63 12.71 26.67
N GLY A 114 9.84 11.83 26.01
CA GLY A 114 9.47 11.97 24.58
C GLY A 114 10.54 11.53 23.58
N VAL A 115 11.72 11.13 24.03
CA VAL A 115 12.82 10.67 23.17
C VAL A 115 12.51 9.25 22.66
N ILE A 116 12.70 9.03 21.38
CA ILE A 116 12.55 7.71 20.76
C ILE A 116 13.88 6.96 20.89
N LYS A 117 13.88 5.83 21.61
CA LYS A 117 15.04 4.93 21.74
C LYS A 117 14.74 3.57 21.17
N PHE A 118 15.73 2.93 20.56
CA PHE A 118 15.67 1.51 20.26
C PHE A 118 15.77 0.72 21.56
N GLY A 119 14.75 -0.09 21.85
CA GLY A 119 14.73 -1.05 22.95
C GLY A 119 14.79 -2.46 22.40
N CYS A 120 15.36 -3.35 23.17
CA CYS A 120 15.39 -4.78 22.91
C CYS A 120 14.79 -5.50 24.11
N ASP A 121 13.67 -6.19 23.90
CA ASP A 121 13.18 -7.17 24.86
C ASP A 121 13.80 -8.51 24.50
N LYS A 122 14.40 -9.18 25.48
CA LYS A 122 15.05 -10.48 25.31
C LYS A 122 14.60 -11.39 26.44
N CYS A 123 14.19 -12.61 26.10
CA CYS A 123 14.05 -13.70 27.05
C CYS A 123 14.75 -14.97 26.50
N MET A 124 15.16 -15.86 27.38
CA MET A 124 15.67 -17.18 26.96
C MET A 124 14.48 -18.05 26.58
N LEU A 125 14.65 -18.92 25.59
CA LEU A 125 13.55 -19.81 25.18
C LEU A 125 13.22 -20.82 26.27
N ASP A 126 14.23 -21.23 27.06
CA ASP A 126 14.08 -22.15 28.19
C ASP A 126 13.33 -21.50 29.38
N ASP A 127 13.26 -20.17 29.45
CA ASP A 127 12.50 -19.47 30.49
C ASP A 127 11.00 -19.35 30.15
N ILE A 128 10.60 -19.77 28.95
CA ILE A 128 9.20 -19.68 28.50
C ILE A 128 8.40 -20.85 29.07
N ALA A 129 7.46 -20.57 29.95
CA ALA A 129 6.57 -21.55 30.56
C ALA A 129 5.36 -21.90 29.68
N ALA A 130 4.79 -20.91 29.02
CA ALA A 130 3.58 -21.09 28.22
C ALA A 130 3.35 -19.96 27.20
N LEU A 131 2.49 -20.20 26.23
CA LEU A 131 1.84 -19.16 25.45
C LEU A 131 0.46 -18.87 26.04
N GLN A 132 0.11 -17.59 26.23
CA GLN A 132 -1.17 -17.18 26.76
C GLN A 132 -1.99 -16.43 25.72
N ILE A 133 -3.26 -16.80 25.55
CA ILE A 133 -4.21 -16.10 24.69
C ILE A 133 -5.24 -15.37 25.56
N ILE A 134 -5.38 -14.06 25.34
CA ILE A 134 -6.34 -13.24 26.08
C ILE A 134 -7.31 -12.58 25.11
N LYS A 135 -8.62 -12.83 25.30
CA LYS A 135 -9.70 -12.18 24.55
C LYS A 135 -9.95 -10.78 25.12
N LYS A 136 -9.76 -9.75 24.29
CA LYS A 136 -9.98 -8.35 24.64
C LYS A 136 -11.21 -7.81 23.95
N ARG A 137 -12.14 -7.27 24.72
CA ARG A 137 -13.32 -6.58 24.20
C ARG A 137 -12.98 -5.13 23.89
N ASN A 138 -13.19 -4.71 22.65
CA ASN A 138 -12.97 -3.35 22.20
C ASN A 138 -14.31 -2.74 21.75
N ARG A 139 -14.38 -1.40 21.78
CA ARG A 139 -15.53 -0.65 21.30
C ARG A 139 -15.04 0.44 20.34
N ASN A 140 -15.61 0.49 19.14
CA ASN A 140 -15.31 1.53 18.15
C ASN A 140 -16.01 2.86 18.54
N LYS A 141 -15.65 3.95 17.85
CA LYS A 141 -16.30 5.28 17.98
C LYS A 141 -17.82 5.19 17.79
N ASP A 142 -18.28 4.33 16.90
CA ASP A 142 -19.70 4.05 16.60
C ASP A 142 -20.35 3.09 17.62
N LYS A 143 -19.72 2.86 18.79
CA LYS A 143 -20.15 1.94 19.86
C LYS A 143 -20.25 0.47 19.43
N ILE A 144 -19.77 0.10 18.25
CA ILE A 144 -19.76 -1.29 17.80
C ILE A 144 -18.69 -2.06 18.60
N VAL A 145 -19.13 -3.16 19.23
CA VAL A 145 -18.24 -4.05 20.00
C VAL A 145 -17.55 -5.02 19.04
N TYR A 146 -16.25 -5.15 19.18
CA TYR A 146 -15.45 -6.16 18.48
C TYR A 146 -14.41 -6.75 19.42
N TYR A 147 -13.95 -7.96 19.11
CA TYR A 147 -12.98 -8.66 19.92
C TYR A 147 -11.62 -8.72 19.20
N THR A 148 -10.57 -8.61 19.99
CA THR A 148 -9.20 -8.90 19.58
C THR A 148 -8.59 -9.91 20.55
N TYR A 149 -7.58 -10.61 20.11
CA TYR A 149 -6.95 -11.67 20.87
C TYR A 149 -5.46 -11.36 21.00
N GLU A 150 -4.99 -11.23 22.22
CA GLU A 150 -3.57 -11.01 22.51
C GLU A 150 -2.88 -12.38 22.63
N LEU A 151 -1.75 -12.54 21.93
CA LEU A 151 -0.85 -13.68 22.11
C LEU A 151 0.36 -13.21 22.92
N ASN A 152 0.55 -13.78 24.08
CA ASN A 152 1.62 -13.44 25.00
C ASN A 152 2.53 -14.65 25.23
N ILE A 153 3.82 -14.41 25.46
CA ILE A 153 4.73 -15.34 26.13
C ILE A 153 4.56 -15.15 27.63
N VAL A 154 4.57 -16.22 28.38
CA VAL A 154 4.63 -16.24 29.83
C VAL A 154 5.92 -16.93 30.25
N GLU A 155 6.74 -16.25 31.04
CA GLU A 155 7.97 -16.79 31.62
C GLU A 155 7.67 -17.49 32.95
N TYR A 156 8.59 -18.36 33.43
CA TYR A 156 8.41 -19.09 34.68
C TYR A 156 8.32 -18.21 35.93
N ASP A 157 8.76 -16.95 35.84
CA ASP A 157 8.61 -15.97 36.92
C ASP A 157 7.25 -15.25 36.89
N GLY A 158 6.35 -15.61 35.95
CA GLY A 158 5.06 -14.98 35.72
C GLY A 158 5.11 -13.70 34.87
N THR A 159 6.27 -13.29 34.41
CA THR A 159 6.43 -12.14 33.47
C THR A 159 5.75 -12.45 32.15
N ARG A 160 5.01 -11.46 31.63
CA ARG A 160 4.33 -11.57 30.35
C ARG A 160 4.92 -10.64 29.30
N ILE A 161 5.17 -11.18 28.10
CA ILE A 161 5.64 -10.42 26.94
C ILE A 161 4.60 -10.53 25.83
N ASN A 162 3.97 -9.41 25.45
CA ASN A 162 3.03 -9.42 24.34
C ASN A 162 3.75 -9.58 23.01
N LEU A 163 3.44 -10.64 22.27
CA LEU A 163 3.96 -10.90 20.93
C LEU A 163 3.18 -10.08 19.89
N THR A 164 1.88 -10.27 19.85
CA THR A 164 1.01 -9.61 18.86
C THR A 164 -0.45 -9.72 19.27
N THR A 165 -1.27 -8.89 18.65
CA THR A 165 -2.72 -8.89 18.87
C THR A 165 -3.41 -9.24 17.56
N TYR A 166 -4.25 -10.25 17.56
CA TYR A 166 -4.99 -10.72 16.40
C TYR A 166 -6.43 -10.23 16.43
N ARG A 167 -6.96 -9.90 15.25
CA ARG A 167 -8.39 -9.66 15.06
C ARG A 167 -9.10 -10.91 14.54
N ASN A 168 -8.37 -11.76 13.82
CA ASN A 168 -8.86 -13.01 13.27
C ASN A 168 -8.36 -14.18 14.14
N ILE A 169 -9.29 -14.99 14.62
CA ILE A 169 -8.96 -16.15 15.46
C ILE A 169 -8.24 -17.24 14.65
N ASP A 170 -8.53 -17.39 13.37
CA ASP A 170 -7.91 -18.41 12.51
C ASP A 170 -6.39 -18.15 12.36
N ASP A 171 -5.99 -16.86 12.21
CA ASP A 171 -4.57 -16.47 12.12
C ASP A 171 -3.86 -16.63 13.47
N LEU A 172 -4.57 -16.37 14.57
CA LEU A 172 -4.07 -16.61 15.92
C LEU A 172 -3.83 -18.10 16.15
N GLU A 173 -4.85 -18.94 15.88
CA GLU A 173 -4.76 -20.40 16.08
C GLU A 173 -3.55 -20.97 15.34
N TYR A 174 -3.40 -20.62 14.05
CA TYR A 174 -2.29 -21.08 13.23
C TYR A 174 -0.92 -20.72 13.81
N ASN A 175 -0.74 -19.44 14.18
CA ASN A 175 0.56 -18.98 14.67
C ASN A 175 0.84 -19.44 16.10
N ALA A 176 -0.19 -19.50 16.96
CA ALA A 176 -0.03 -19.97 18.34
C ALA A 176 0.32 -21.45 18.41
N CYS A 177 -0.42 -22.32 17.68
CA CYS A 177 -0.11 -23.74 17.63
C CYS A 177 1.30 -24.01 17.10
N LYS A 178 1.65 -23.37 15.99
CA LYS A 178 2.96 -23.56 15.39
C LYS A 178 4.10 -23.10 16.30
N LEU A 179 3.88 -22.00 17.03
CA LEU A 179 4.86 -21.49 17.98
C LEU A 179 4.96 -22.37 19.23
N ALA A 180 3.82 -22.85 19.76
CA ALA A 180 3.77 -23.76 20.90
C ALA A 180 4.48 -25.08 20.61
N ASP A 181 4.22 -25.66 19.43
CA ASP A 181 4.88 -26.88 18.95
C ASP A 181 6.40 -26.70 18.86
N GLY A 182 6.85 -25.61 18.24
CA GLY A 182 8.28 -25.33 18.10
C GLY A 182 9.01 -25.00 19.40
N LEU A 183 8.31 -24.45 20.40
CA LEU A 183 8.86 -24.16 21.72
C LEU A 183 8.67 -25.33 22.71
N GLY A 184 7.79 -26.28 22.40
CA GLY A 184 7.44 -27.38 23.32
C GLY A 184 6.67 -26.91 24.56
N VAL A 185 5.85 -25.86 24.47
CA VAL A 185 5.14 -25.23 25.59
C VAL A 185 3.62 -25.27 25.41
N PRO A 186 2.82 -25.34 26.50
CA PRO A 186 1.38 -25.35 26.44
C PRO A 186 0.81 -23.97 26.03
N ILE A 187 -0.46 -23.98 25.54
CA ILE A 187 -1.23 -22.77 25.28
C ILE A 187 -2.30 -22.61 26.35
N TRP A 188 -2.32 -21.47 27.04
CA TRP A 188 -3.29 -21.10 28.05
C TRP A 188 -4.35 -20.14 27.50
N GLY A 189 -5.58 -20.27 28.02
CA GLY A 189 -6.66 -19.32 27.70
C GLY A 189 -7.17 -19.47 26.27
N TRP A 190 -7.24 -20.72 25.77
CA TRP A 190 -7.80 -20.98 24.45
C TRP A 190 -9.22 -20.42 24.36
N PRO A 191 -9.53 -19.53 23.38
CA PRO A 191 -10.84 -18.92 23.32
C PRO A 191 -11.91 -19.96 22.97
N GLU A 192 -12.96 -20.04 23.80
CA GLU A 192 -14.15 -20.77 23.41
C GLU A 192 -14.69 -20.23 22.10
N LYS A 193 -15.02 -21.15 21.18
CA LYS A 193 -15.56 -20.78 19.87
C LYS A 193 -17.01 -20.31 20.01
N ASP A 194 -17.19 -19.01 20.06
CA ASP A 194 -18.50 -18.38 19.87
C ASP A 194 -18.96 -18.58 18.41
N TRP A 195 -19.58 -19.71 18.11
CA TRP A 195 -20.05 -20.06 16.76
C TRP A 195 -21.09 -19.07 16.22
N GLU A 196 -21.79 -18.33 17.06
CA GLU A 196 -22.81 -17.35 16.67
C GLU A 196 -22.24 -16.16 15.88
N ASN A 197 -20.99 -15.80 16.08
CA ASN A 197 -20.35 -14.68 15.37
C ASN A 197 -19.78 -15.05 13.98
N TYR A 198 -19.75 -16.33 13.63
CA TYR A 198 -19.19 -16.79 12.34
C TYR A 198 -20.07 -16.48 11.12
N GLY A 199 -21.37 -16.37 11.27
CA GLY A 199 -22.30 -16.02 10.17
C GLY A 199 -22.11 -14.61 9.63
N GLY A 200 -21.80 -13.66 10.52
CA GLY A 200 -21.47 -12.27 10.16
C GLY A 200 -20.10 -12.15 9.47
N ALA A 201 -19.13 -12.95 9.89
CA ALA A 201 -17.80 -12.95 9.32
C ALA A 201 -17.78 -13.41 7.83
N ARG A 202 -18.65 -14.36 7.44
CA ARG A 202 -18.74 -14.83 6.05
C ARG A 202 -19.32 -13.79 5.11
N LYS A 203 -20.36 -13.04 5.54
CA LYS A 203 -20.91 -11.91 4.78
C LYS A 203 -19.89 -10.78 4.66
N GLY A 204 -19.18 -10.45 5.74
CA GLY A 204 -18.11 -9.44 5.74
C GLY A 204 -16.96 -9.79 4.80
N LYS A 205 -16.59 -11.08 4.70
CA LYS A 205 -15.55 -11.55 3.76
C LYS A 205 -15.97 -11.35 2.30
N LEU A 206 -17.20 -11.68 1.94
CA LEU A 206 -17.72 -11.49 0.59
C LEU A 206 -17.80 -10.00 0.21
N VAL A 207 -18.23 -9.15 1.13
CA VAL A 207 -18.26 -7.69 0.91
C VAL A 207 -16.83 -7.15 0.73
N ALA A 208 -15.87 -7.57 1.55
CA ALA A 208 -14.48 -7.16 1.43
C ALA A 208 -13.87 -7.61 0.08
N LEU A 209 -14.16 -8.85 -0.35
CA LEU A 209 -13.73 -9.36 -1.64
C LEU A 209 -14.30 -8.55 -2.80
N ALA A 210 -15.62 -8.30 -2.80
CA ALA A 210 -16.27 -7.51 -3.84
C ALA A 210 -15.72 -6.09 -3.89
N PHE A 211 -15.58 -5.45 -2.73
CA PHE A 211 -15.06 -4.08 -2.61
C PHE A 211 -13.59 -3.99 -3.06
N GLY A 212 -12.76 -4.93 -2.61
CA GLY A 212 -11.37 -5.01 -3.05
C GLY A 212 -11.22 -5.25 -4.55
N LEU A 213 -12.09 -6.09 -5.15
CA LEU A 213 -12.10 -6.32 -6.59
C LEU A 213 -12.46 -5.06 -7.37
N ILE A 214 -13.46 -4.29 -6.89
CA ILE A 214 -13.81 -3.00 -7.50
C ILE A 214 -12.60 -2.06 -7.52
N PHE A 215 -11.87 -1.94 -6.41
CA PHE A 215 -10.67 -1.10 -6.35
C PHE A 215 -9.59 -1.55 -7.33
N VAL A 216 -9.35 -2.86 -7.45
CA VAL A 216 -8.40 -3.42 -8.42
C VAL A 216 -8.82 -3.12 -9.85
N CYS A 217 -10.09 -3.35 -10.21
CA CYS A 217 -10.61 -3.11 -11.56
C CYS A 217 -10.55 -1.63 -11.93
N VAL A 218 -10.98 -0.73 -11.03
CA VAL A 218 -10.90 0.72 -11.24
C VAL A 218 -9.45 1.16 -11.38
N GLY A 219 -8.57 0.70 -10.48
CA GLY A 219 -7.13 1.00 -10.54
C GLY A 219 -6.50 0.51 -11.84
N ALA A 220 -6.84 -0.70 -12.29
CA ALA A 220 -6.33 -1.26 -13.56
C ALA A 220 -6.82 -0.47 -14.79
N ALA A 221 -8.09 -0.05 -14.82
CA ALA A 221 -8.64 0.77 -15.90
C ALA A 221 -7.95 2.14 -15.96
N ILE A 222 -7.75 2.78 -14.81
CA ILE A 222 -7.05 4.07 -14.71
C ILE A 222 -5.56 3.91 -15.11
N LEU A 223 -4.90 2.84 -14.66
CA LEU A 223 -3.52 2.51 -15.00
C LEU A 223 -3.34 2.34 -16.52
N TRP A 224 -4.26 1.63 -17.14
CA TRP A 224 -4.26 1.46 -18.60
C TRP A 224 -4.32 2.81 -19.31
N TRP A 225 -5.28 3.65 -18.92
CA TRP A 225 -5.55 4.91 -19.62
C TRP A 225 -4.47 5.98 -19.38
N ILE A 226 -4.02 6.14 -18.13
CA ILE A 226 -3.13 7.25 -17.74
C ILE A 226 -1.65 6.86 -17.88
N THR A 227 -1.29 5.57 -17.70
CA THR A 227 0.11 5.15 -17.67
C THR A 227 0.48 4.30 -18.88
N ILE A 228 -0.26 3.19 -19.10
CA ILE A 228 0.14 2.22 -20.13
C ILE A 228 -0.05 2.80 -21.54
N LEU A 229 -1.13 3.50 -21.80
CA LEU A 229 -1.42 4.06 -23.13
C LEU A 229 -0.41 5.13 -23.55
N PRO A 230 -0.04 6.13 -22.73
CA PRO A 230 1.06 7.05 -23.05
C PRO A 230 2.41 6.36 -23.26
N VAL A 231 2.77 5.38 -22.44
CA VAL A 231 4.01 4.59 -22.62
C VAL A 231 4.00 3.85 -23.94
N LYS A 232 2.89 3.17 -24.29
CA LYS A 232 2.76 2.50 -25.59
C LYS A 232 2.90 3.48 -26.76
N ARG A 233 2.28 4.66 -26.67
CA ARG A 233 2.40 5.71 -27.69
C ARG A 233 3.84 6.24 -27.80
N TYR A 234 4.51 6.43 -26.67
CA TYR A 234 5.90 6.83 -26.65
C TYR A 234 6.79 5.79 -27.35
N LEU A 235 6.65 4.52 -27.03
CA LEU A 235 7.41 3.44 -27.68
C LEU A 235 7.10 3.36 -29.17
N ALA A 236 5.84 3.43 -29.56
CA ALA A 236 5.43 3.44 -30.96
C ALA A 236 5.97 4.66 -31.71
N SER A 237 6.00 5.84 -31.07
CA SER A 237 6.49 7.07 -31.70
C SER A 237 7.99 7.03 -32.01
N GLN A 238 8.76 6.08 -31.47
CA GLN A 238 10.19 5.93 -31.82
C GLN A 238 10.41 5.56 -33.29
N SER A 239 9.43 4.91 -33.91
CA SER A 239 9.45 4.52 -35.35
C SER A 239 8.80 5.58 -36.26
N TRP A 240 8.23 6.67 -35.70
CA TRP A 240 7.52 7.68 -36.48
C TRP A 240 8.46 8.57 -37.27
N VAL A 241 7.97 9.09 -38.40
CA VAL A 241 8.76 9.88 -39.34
C VAL A 241 8.66 11.36 -39.00
N ILE A 242 9.80 12.04 -39.06
CA ILE A 242 9.85 13.50 -38.99
C ILE A 242 9.26 14.09 -40.28
N THR A 243 8.31 14.99 -40.13
CA THR A 243 7.62 15.64 -41.23
C THR A 243 7.51 17.15 -40.95
N PRO A 244 7.76 18.04 -41.93
CA PRO A 244 7.53 19.46 -41.78
C PRO A 244 6.07 19.75 -41.45
N ALA A 245 5.83 20.68 -40.52
CA ALA A 245 4.51 21.07 -40.09
C ALA A 245 4.43 22.57 -39.88
N THR A 246 3.23 23.17 -40.07
CA THR A 246 2.96 24.57 -39.80
C THR A 246 1.84 24.70 -38.77
N ILE A 247 2.06 25.54 -37.78
CA ILE A 247 1.07 25.80 -36.71
C ILE A 247 -0.03 26.70 -37.25
N ILE A 248 -1.26 26.18 -37.25
CA ILE A 248 -2.44 26.93 -37.77
C ILE A 248 -3.34 27.49 -36.66
N SER A 249 -3.16 27.00 -35.38
CA SER A 249 -3.82 27.57 -34.22
C SER A 249 -2.98 27.24 -32.99
N SER A 250 -2.84 28.18 -32.07
CA SER A 250 -2.16 27.97 -30.81
C SER A 250 -2.80 28.84 -29.73
N GLN A 251 -3.58 28.24 -28.85
CA GLN A 251 -4.34 28.90 -27.81
C GLN A 251 -4.22 28.21 -26.48
N PHE A 252 -4.16 29.00 -25.42
CA PHE A 252 -4.21 28.50 -24.05
C PHE A 252 -5.64 28.65 -23.53
N ASP A 253 -6.39 27.57 -23.59
CA ASP A 253 -7.81 27.56 -23.22
C ASP A 253 -7.94 27.26 -21.71
N SER A 254 -8.91 27.91 -21.07
CA SER A 254 -9.31 27.63 -19.70
C SER A 254 -10.81 27.43 -19.58
N LYS A 255 -11.22 26.50 -18.73
CA LYS A 255 -12.62 26.20 -18.46
C LYS A 255 -12.82 25.99 -16.95
N MET A 256 -13.88 26.58 -16.41
CA MET A 256 -14.29 26.32 -15.05
C MET A 256 -14.98 24.95 -14.99
N SER A 257 -14.37 23.97 -14.28
CA SER A 257 -14.98 22.68 -14.00
C SER A 257 -15.86 22.82 -12.75
N ARG A 258 -17.17 22.66 -12.91
CA ARG A 258 -18.10 22.56 -11.76
C ARG A 258 -17.97 21.16 -11.17
N SER A 259 -17.30 21.05 -10.03
CA SER A 259 -17.42 19.88 -9.19
C SER A 259 -18.71 19.96 -8.38
N SER A 260 -19.35 18.81 -8.08
CA SER A 260 -20.64 18.71 -7.38
C SER A 260 -20.62 19.20 -5.92
N GLY A 261 -19.60 19.93 -5.48
CA GLY A 261 -19.46 20.59 -4.18
C GLY A 261 -19.00 22.02 -4.40
N ASN A 262 -19.16 22.88 -3.40
CA ASN A 262 -19.00 24.34 -3.40
C ASN A 262 -17.64 24.94 -3.87
N GLY A 263 -16.83 24.23 -4.66
CA GLY A 263 -15.56 24.69 -5.20
C GLY A 263 -15.38 24.32 -6.67
N GLY A 264 -15.57 25.27 -7.57
CA GLY A 264 -15.17 25.12 -8.97
C GLY A 264 -13.64 25.21 -9.09
N SER A 265 -13.00 24.27 -9.80
CA SER A 265 -11.59 24.35 -10.17
C SER A 265 -11.46 24.76 -11.63
N THR A 266 -10.50 25.64 -11.95
CA THR A 266 -10.19 25.97 -13.35
C THR A 266 -9.28 24.88 -13.92
N VAL A 267 -9.68 24.34 -15.06
CA VAL A 267 -8.90 23.39 -15.84
C VAL A 267 -8.42 24.01 -17.13
N TYR A 268 -7.27 23.60 -17.62
CA TYR A 268 -6.57 24.25 -18.73
C TYR A 268 -6.27 23.24 -19.85
N ARG A 269 -6.07 23.75 -21.06
CA ARG A 269 -5.70 22.98 -22.23
C ARG A 269 -4.77 23.79 -23.13
N ALA A 270 -3.70 23.20 -23.64
CA ALA A 270 -2.96 23.75 -24.78
C ALA A 270 -3.63 23.26 -26.06
N ASN A 271 -4.31 24.15 -26.76
CA ASN A 271 -4.99 23.84 -28.01
C ASN A 271 -4.11 24.27 -29.18
N ILE A 272 -3.19 23.37 -29.58
CA ILE A 272 -2.23 23.59 -30.66
C ILE A 272 -2.65 22.72 -31.83
N ILE A 273 -3.04 23.34 -32.93
CA ILE A 273 -3.42 22.67 -34.16
C ILE A 273 -2.36 22.98 -35.21
N TYR A 274 -1.92 21.96 -35.92
CA TYR A 274 -0.90 22.07 -36.95
C TYR A 274 -1.25 21.24 -38.18
N GLU A 275 -0.79 21.69 -39.36
CA GLU A 275 -0.93 21.01 -40.65
C GLU A 275 0.41 20.46 -41.08
N TYR A 276 0.37 19.29 -41.73
CA TYR A 276 1.55 18.64 -42.30
C TYR A 276 1.16 17.83 -43.55
N TRP A 277 2.12 17.70 -44.44
CA TRP A 277 1.98 16.88 -45.66
C TRP A 277 2.67 15.55 -45.49
N TYR A 278 1.97 14.47 -45.71
CA TYR A 278 2.50 13.13 -45.73
C TYR A 278 1.95 12.35 -46.91
N GLU A 279 2.84 11.77 -47.75
CA GLU A 279 2.44 11.04 -48.99
C GLU A 279 1.44 11.81 -49.87
N ASN A 280 1.76 13.05 -50.18
CA ASN A 280 0.95 13.95 -51.01
C ASN A 280 -0.48 14.23 -50.49
N ARG A 281 -0.74 14.04 -49.21
CA ARG A 281 -1.99 14.39 -48.54
C ARG A 281 -1.72 15.32 -47.39
N MET A 282 -2.64 16.24 -47.19
CA MET A 282 -2.60 17.16 -46.05
C MET A 282 -3.36 16.56 -44.87
N TYR A 283 -2.74 16.61 -43.70
CA TYR A 283 -3.31 16.16 -42.45
C TYR A 283 -3.27 17.24 -41.38
N ARG A 284 -4.11 17.11 -40.36
CA ARG A 284 -4.13 18.01 -39.21
C ARG A 284 -3.88 17.23 -37.92
N GLY A 285 -2.95 17.72 -37.09
CA GLY A 285 -2.69 17.23 -35.79
C GLY A 285 -3.08 18.21 -34.69
N ASN A 286 -3.45 17.69 -33.52
CA ASN A 286 -3.84 18.51 -32.36
C ASN A 286 -3.18 18.04 -31.06
N ARG A 287 -2.24 17.13 -31.15
CA ARG A 287 -1.47 16.64 -29.99
C ARG A 287 -0.07 17.22 -30.01
N TYR A 288 0.33 17.83 -28.90
CA TYR A 288 1.70 18.36 -28.84
C TYR A 288 2.69 17.36 -28.23
N ASP A 289 2.27 16.42 -27.38
CA ASP A 289 3.10 15.35 -26.81
C ASP A 289 2.39 13.99 -26.75
N VAL A 290 3.11 12.94 -26.34
CA VAL A 290 2.57 11.56 -26.21
C VAL A 290 1.56 11.39 -25.10
N ALA A 291 1.66 12.19 -24.04
CA ALA A 291 0.75 12.19 -22.89
C ALA A 291 -0.49 13.06 -23.10
N ASP A 292 -0.47 13.89 -24.16
CA ASP A 292 -1.62 14.75 -24.48
C ASP A 292 -2.80 13.91 -24.98
N SER A 293 -3.89 13.97 -24.22
CA SER A 293 -5.17 13.35 -24.58
C SER A 293 -6.11 14.32 -25.32
N GLY A 294 -5.68 15.56 -25.52
CA GLY A 294 -6.52 16.64 -26.05
C GLY A 294 -7.57 17.15 -25.08
N GLY A 295 -7.54 16.72 -23.80
CA GLY A 295 -8.48 17.13 -22.77
C GLY A 295 -8.00 18.29 -21.90
N TYR A 296 -8.92 18.79 -21.07
CA TYR A 296 -8.60 19.77 -20.03
C TYR A 296 -8.01 19.10 -18.78
N SER A 297 -7.01 19.75 -18.17
CA SER A 297 -6.35 19.27 -16.95
C SER A 297 -5.90 20.47 -16.11
N ASN A 298 -5.75 20.25 -14.81
CA ASN A 298 -5.06 21.18 -13.91
C ASN A 298 -3.60 20.77 -13.64
N ALA A 299 -3.19 19.62 -14.12
CA ALA A 299 -1.80 19.19 -14.07
C ALA A 299 -1.05 19.64 -15.32
N GLY A 300 0.19 20.07 -15.17
CA GLY A 300 1.02 20.50 -16.29
C GLY A 300 0.66 21.85 -16.89
N VAL A 301 0.07 22.74 -16.09
CA VAL A 301 -0.35 24.08 -16.57
C VAL A 301 0.81 24.89 -17.13
N ASN A 302 1.97 24.84 -16.46
CA ASN A 302 3.17 25.54 -16.92
C ASN A 302 3.71 24.95 -18.22
N GLU A 303 3.70 23.61 -18.37
CA GLU A 303 4.08 22.92 -19.61
C GLU A 303 3.15 23.31 -20.76
N MET A 304 1.82 23.35 -20.51
CA MET A 304 0.84 23.76 -21.52
C MET A 304 1.06 25.21 -21.98
N ARG A 305 1.34 26.12 -21.03
CA ARG A 305 1.66 27.53 -21.34
C ARG A 305 2.96 27.65 -22.13
N GLN A 306 3.99 26.94 -21.73
CA GLN A 306 5.26 26.89 -22.45
C GLN A 306 5.11 26.29 -23.87
N ALA A 307 4.28 25.24 -24.02
CA ALA A 307 3.99 24.66 -25.33
C ALA A 307 3.32 25.67 -26.25
N VAL A 308 2.32 26.43 -25.79
CA VAL A 308 1.67 27.47 -26.57
C VAL A 308 2.65 28.59 -26.96
N GLN A 309 3.54 29.00 -26.04
CA GLN A 309 4.59 30.00 -26.34
C GLN A 309 5.63 29.48 -27.33
N LYS A 310 5.99 28.20 -27.25
CA LYS A 310 6.97 27.52 -28.11
C LYS A 310 6.45 27.34 -29.53
N TYR A 311 5.13 27.17 -29.69
CA TYR A 311 4.45 26.90 -30.95
C TYR A 311 3.40 27.99 -31.31
N PRO A 312 3.83 29.25 -31.56
CA PRO A 312 2.89 30.31 -31.94
C PRO A 312 2.29 30.06 -33.34
N TYR A 313 1.16 30.71 -33.62
CA TYR A 313 0.52 30.70 -34.93
C TYR A 313 1.50 31.07 -36.04
N GLY A 314 1.41 30.37 -37.16
CA GLY A 314 2.26 30.58 -38.35
C GLY A 314 3.67 30.02 -38.24
N LYS A 315 4.08 29.46 -37.13
CA LYS A 315 5.41 28.87 -36.94
C LYS A 315 5.56 27.59 -37.77
N SER A 316 6.63 27.57 -38.60
CA SER A 316 7.12 26.33 -39.23
C SER A 316 7.91 25.50 -38.23
N THR A 317 7.61 24.23 -38.15
CA THR A 317 8.23 23.28 -37.23
C THR A 317 8.23 21.88 -37.83
N TYR A 318 8.52 20.88 -37.04
CA TYR A 318 8.44 19.47 -37.41
C TYR A 318 7.48 18.74 -36.48
N CYS A 319 6.79 17.74 -37.01
CA CYS A 319 6.03 16.78 -36.24
C CYS A 319 6.48 15.36 -36.53
N TRP A 320 6.13 14.45 -35.66
CA TRP A 320 6.37 13.01 -35.80
C TRP A 320 5.09 12.36 -36.24
N VAL A 321 5.06 11.73 -37.41
CA VAL A 321 3.88 11.14 -38.04
C VAL A 321 3.97 9.63 -37.97
N ASN A 322 2.88 8.98 -37.56
CA ASN A 322 2.73 7.53 -37.59
C ASN A 322 2.60 7.05 -39.05
N ARG A 323 3.54 6.17 -39.49
CA ARG A 323 3.52 5.61 -40.84
C ARG A 323 2.26 4.79 -41.13
N ASP A 324 1.81 4.03 -40.15
CA ASP A 324 0.69 3.12 -40.27
C ASP A 324 -0.68 3.84 -40.20
N ASN A 325 -0.68 5.02 -39.52
CA ASN A 325 -1.87 5.85 -39.38
C ASN A 325 -1.48 7.34 -39.46
N PRO A 326 -1.40 7.93 -40.65
CA PRO A 326 -0.98 9.34 -40.82
C PRO A 326 -1.86 10.39 -40.14
N ASN A 327 -3.03 10.04 -39.65
CA ASN A 327 -3.83 10.93 -38.81
C ASN A 327 -3.28 11.11 -37.40
N GLU A 328 -2.33 10.26 -37.00
CA GLU A 328 -1.66 10.36 -35.69
C GLU A 328 -0.31 11.04 -35.85
N ALA A 329 -0.20 12.22 -35.27
CA ALA A 329 1.07 12.95 -35.22
C ALA A 329 1.21 13.65 -33.85
N ILE A 330 2.46 13.93 -33.47
CA ILE A 330 2.82 14.66 -32.25
C ILE A 330 3.94 15.67 -32.58
N LEU A 331 3.99 16.79 -31.87
CA LEU A 331 5.06 17.77 -32.00
C LEU A 331 6.29 17.42 -31.16
N GLU A 332 6.09 16.76 -30.02
CA GLU A 332 7.17 16.37 -29.12
C GLU A 332 7.03 14.92 -28.66
N ARG A 333 8.15 14.20 -28.67
CA ARG A 333 8.25 12.84 -28.10
C ARG A 333 8.74 12.91 -26.65
N ASN A 334 7.97 13.58 -25.79
CA ASN A 334 8.31 13.67 -24.38
C ASN A 334 7.28 12.87 -23.56
N LEU A 335 7.76 11.82 -22.86
CA LEU A 335 6.92 11.02 -21.95
C LEU A 335 6.94 11.57 -20.53
N ILE A 336 8.13 12.01 -20.07
CA ILE A 336 8.30 12.49 -18.69
C ILE A 336 7.84 13.94 -18.63
N THR A 337 6.53 14.12 -18.49
CA THR A 337 5.88 15.41 -18.34
C THR A 337 5.39 15.58 -16.90
N GLN A 338 5.17 16.81 -16.47
CA GLN A 338 4.58 17.12 -15.17
C GLN A 338 3.24 16.39 -14.98
N ARG A 339 2.41 16.35 -16.02
CA ARG A 339 1.11 15.65 -15.98
C ARG A 339 1.29 14.14 -15.76
N PHE A 340 2.23 13.53 -16.50
CA PHE A 340 2.51 12.10 -16.38
C PHE A 340 3.01 11.75 -14.96
N LEU A 341 3.97 12.50 -14.42
CA LEU A 341 4.52 12.29 -13.09
C LEU A 341 3.45 12.42 -11.99
N THR A 342 2.54 13.39 -12.12
CA THR A 342 1.48 13.60 -11.13
C THR A 342 0.50 12.44 -11.08
N TRP A 343 0.15 11.86 -12.22
CA TRP A 343 -0.97 10.92 -12.31
C TRP A 343 -0.58 9.45 -12.48
N ALA A 344 0.63 9.15 -12.97
CA ALA A 344 1.02 7.77 -13.32
C ALA A 344 1.08 6.80 -12.13
N GLY A 345 1.49 7.26 -10.95
CA GLY A 345 1.61 6.43 -9.75
C GLY A 345 0.30 6.21 -8.99
N PHE A 346 -0.69 7.08 -9.19
CA PHE A 346 -1.95 7.04 -8.45
C PHE A 346 -2.75 5.72 -8.63
N PRO A 347 -2.92 5.18 -9.84
CA PRO A 347 -3.65 3.92 -10.06
C PRO A 347 -3.03 2.73 -9.35
N VAL A 348 -1.70 2.70 -9.24
CA VAL A 348 -0.97 1.63 -8.59
C VAL A 348 -1.34 1.54 -7.11
N MET A 349 -1.54 2.68 -6.45
CA MET A 349 -2.02 2.74 -5.07
C MET A 349 -3.40 2.09 -4.89
N PHE A 350 -4.32 2.32 -5.84
CA PHE A 350 -5.65 1.70 -5.83
C PHE A 350 -5.59 0.19 -5.96
N ILE A 351 -4.75 -0.32 -6.86
CA ILE A 351 -4.57 -1.76 -7.06
C ILE A 351 -4.02 -2.39 -5.78
N PHE A 352 -3.00 -1.81 -5.16
CA PHE A 352 -2.44 -2.34 -3.91
C PHE A 352 -3.42 -2.25 -2.74
N ALA A 353 -4.19 -1.17 -2.63
CA ALA A 353 -5.24 -1.06 -1.63
C ALA A 353 -6.31 -2.16 -1.82
N GLY A 354 -6.78 -2.36 -3.05
CA GLY A 354 -7.73 -3.43 -3.38
C GLY A 354 -7.18 -4.82 -3.07
N MET A 355 -5.94 -5.12 -3.46
CA MET A 355 -5.28 -6.39 -3.12
C MET A 355 -5.13 -6.60 -1.61
N SER A 356 -4.81 -5.54 -0.87
CA SER A 356 -4.72 -5.59 0.60
C SER A 356 -6.06 -5.91 1.25
N ILE A 357 -7.15 -5.31 0.75
CA ILE A 357 -8.51 -5.59 1.20
C ILE A 357 -8.90 -7.04 0.90
N ILE A 358 -8.61 -7.53 -0.31
CA ILE A 358 -8.84 -8.93 -0.70
C ILE A 358 -8.06 -9.88 0.20
N ALA A 359 -6.77 -9.64 0.39
CA ALA A 359 -5.92 -10.47 1.23
C ALA A 359 -6.41 -10.53 2.69
N SER A 360 -6.89 -9.40 3.22
CA SER A 360 -7.49 -9.35 4.57
C SER A 360 -8.82 -10.11 4.67
N GLY A 361 -9.58 -10.17 3.57
CA GLY A 361 -10.86 -10.88 3.49
C GLY A 361 -10.74 -12.40 3.29
N ILE A 362 -9.72 -12.86 2.57
CA ILE A 362 -9.56 -14.29 2.26
C ILE A 362 -9.16 -15.08 3.50
N GLY A 363 -8.36 -14.51 4.45
CA GLY A 363 -7.83 -15.27 5.59
C GLY A 363 -7.22 -16.60 5.13
N HIS A 364 -6.29 -17.20 5.78
CA HIS A 364 -5.69 -18.48 5.33
C HIS A 364 -6.72 -19.64 5.34
N PRO A 365 -7.20 -20.16 4.20
CA PRO A 365 -8.34 -21.11 4.18
C PRO A 365 -7.98 -22.58 4.36
N ARG A 366 -6.73 -22.96 4.47
CA ARG A 366 -6.37 -24.38 4.34
C ARG A 366 -5.25 -24.86 5.27
N ARG A 367 -5.60 -25.23 6.49
CA ARG A 367 -4.93 -26.27 7.29
C ARG A 367 -5.73 -26.61 8.56
N ARG A 368 -7.06 -26.44 8.49
CA ARG A 368 -7.97 -26.62 9.66
C ARG A 368 -8.05 -28.04 10.17
N THR A 369 -7.83 -29.02 9.31
CA THR A 369 -8.07 -30.44 9.62
C THR A 369 -6.83 -31.17 10.18
N GLU A 370 -5.65 -30.72 9.84
CA GLU A 370 -4.40 -31.36 10.28
C GLU A 370 -3.95 -30.83 11.66
N LEU A 371 -3.97 -29.52 11.87
CA LEU A 371 -3.54 -28.90 13.13
C LEU A 371 -4.42 -29.22 14.35
N LYS A 372 -5.71 -29.54 14.15
CA LYS A 372 -6.62 -29.92 15.24
C LYS A 372 -6.24 -31.25 15.92
N ARG A 373 -5.45 -32.09 15.26
CA ARG A 373 -4.97 -33.36 15.81
C ARG A 373 -3.62 -33.24 16.54
N GLU A 374 -2.89 -32.18 16.30
CA GLU A 374 -1.53 -31.98 16.83
C GLU A 374 -1.48 -31.05 18.06
N CYS A 375 -2.48 -30.18 18.25
CA CYS A 375 -2.52 -29.24 19.39
C CYS A 375 -3.45 -29.69 20.57
N LEU A 376 -4.07 -30.89 20.51
CA LEU A 376 -4.84 -31.52 21.59
C LEU A 376 -4.07 -32.72 22.15
#